data_bb166092dba4034040e1b2410647a662
#
_entry.id   bb166092dba4034040e1b2410647a662
#
_cell.length_a   1.000
_cell.length_b   1.000
_cell.length_c   1.000
_cell.angle_alpha   90.00
_cell.angle_beta   90.00
_cell.angle_gamma   90.00
#
_symmetry.space_group_name_H-M   'P 1'
#
loop_
_entity.id
_entity.type
_entity.pdbx_description
1 polymer ?
#
loop_
_entity_poly.entity_id
_entity_poly.type
_entity_poly.pdbx_seq_one_letter_code
_entity_poly.pdbx_strand_id
1 'polypeptide(L)'
;MKQINNIELVQVLNSGGTATVYLGIDLFTGLPVAVKELKANMFKSDFVRKKFIEEANQYLYLDHPNIVKLKDFIITNDNHYLVMEYVEGKNLYEYMTTVTGPLPLQNVALFLNEVLGALSYVHNLKLIHLDIKPSNIMLSTTNSIKLIDFGISQDHKSIKSDKPMGSPIYMSPEQVDGNHLDCQTDIYSAGITMYELLTGSSPFQSSETRDDLFKAIKVNKMPHLKANNSLDQEHEIEMNRIFRKATHKNKNERYKSSEAFQLDIIQFI
;
A
#
# COMPACT_ATOMS: atom_id res chain seq x y z
N MET A 1 -6.24 10.10 29.70
CA MET A 1 -6.26 9.40 28.40
C MET A 1 -7.19 10.19 27.49
N LYS A 2 -6.95 10.25 26.19
CA LYS A 2 -7.80 10.95 25.25
C LYS A 2 -8.94 10.03 24.84
N GLN A 3 -10.18 10.51 24.90
CA GLN A 3 -11.37 9.78 24.49
C GLN A 3 -12.06 10.50 23.34
N ILE A 4 -12.58 9.75 22.38
CA ILE A 4 -13.32 10.24 21.21
C ILE A 4 -14.61 9.43 21.11
N ASN A 5 -15.75 10.06 21.38
CA ASN A 5 -17.03 9.36 21.55
C ASN A 5 -16.90 8.21 22.56
N ASN A 6 -17.17 6.98 22.11
CA ASN A 6 -17.03 5.75 22.90
C ASN A 6 -15.68 5.04 22.72
N ILE A 7 -14.66 5.70 22.20
CA ILE A 7 -13.34 5.09 21.95
C ILE A 7 -12.32 5.73 22.88
N GLU A 8 -11.66 4.93 23.69
CA GLU A 8 -10.51 5.35 24.48
C GLU A 8 -9.21 5.12 23.69
N LEU A 9 -8.42 6.18 23.47
CA LEU A 9 -7.12 6.08 22.82
C LEU A 9 -6.05 5.64 23.83
N VAL A 10 -5.43 4.48 23.56
CA VAL A 10 -4.51 3.82 24.51
C VAL A 10 -3.05 4.11 24.16
N GLN A 11 -2.68 3.95 22.88
CA GLN A 11 -1.29 3.99 22.44
C GLN A 11 -1.17 4.53 21.02
N VAL A 12 -0.10 5.26 20.73
CA VAL A 12 0.27 5.61 19.35
C VAL A 12 0.88 4.39 18.68
N LEU A 13 0.30 3.98 17.55
CA LEU A 13 0.82 2.91 16.69
C LEU A 13 1.78 3.46 15.65
N ASN A 14 1.41 4.59 15.01
CA ASN A 14 2.21 5.22 13.97
C ASN A 14 1.92 6.72 13.88
N SER A 15 2.88 7.52 13.40
CA SER A 15 2.71 8.95 13.16
C SER A 15 3.36 9.37 11.84
N GLY A 16 2.53 9.51 10.81
CA GLY A 16 2.94 9.98 9.48
C GLY A 16 2.93 11.50 9.33
N GLY A 17 3.07 12.00 8.10
CA GLY A 17 3.08 13.43 7.79
C GLY A 17 1.74 14.12 8.06
N THR A 18 0.62 13.48 7.72
CA THR A 18 -0.73 14.08 7.75
C THR A 18 -1.58 13.61 8.93
N ALA A 19 -1.35 12.39 9.43
CA ALA A 19 -2.18 11.75 10.44
C ALA A 19 -1.34 10.99 11.47
N THR A 20 -1.94 10.73 12.62
CA THR A 20 -1.44 9.82 13.67
C THR A 20 -2.42 8.68 13.82
N VAL A 21 -1.91 7.45 13.90
CA VAL A 21 -2.71 6.24 14.12
C VAL A 21 -2.54 5.77 15.56
N TYR A 22 -3.64 5.52 16.22
CA TYR A 22 -3.69 5.05 17.61
C TYR A 22 -4.31 3.66 17.70
N LEU A 23 -3.89 2.87 18.67
CA LEU A 23 -4.68 1.80 19.24
C LEU A 23 -5.76 2.45 20.13
N GLY A 24 -7.01 2.14 19.87
CA GLY A 24 -8.14 2.51 20.69
C GLY A 24 -8.89 1.28 21.20
N ILE A 25 -9.66 1.46 22.25
CA ILE A 25 -10.61 0.45 22.74
C ILE A 25 -12.02 1.03 22.59
N ASP A 26 -12.87 0.33 21.87
CA ASP A 26 -14.29 0.65 21.80
C ASP A 26 -14.95 0.26 23.13
N LEU A 27 -15.41 1.23 23.89
CA LEU A 27 -15.95 1.04 25.25
C LEU A 27 -17.30 0.32 25.27
N PHE A 28 -18.02 0.23 24.14
CA PHE A 28 -19.26 -0.54 24.06
C PHE A 28 -19.00 -2.04 23.85
N THR A 29 -18.02 -2.35 22.99
CA THR A 29 -17.72 -3.74 22.63
C THR A 29 -16.56 -4.33 23.40
N GLY A 30 -15.71 -3.49 24.02
CA GLY A 30 -14.44 -3.88 24.61
C GLY A 30 -13.37 -4.29 23.60
N LEU A 31 -13.64 -4.17 22.31
CA LEU A 31 -12.71 -4.63 21.25
C LEU A 31 -11.72 -3.55 20.82
N PRO A 32 -10.51 -3.95 20.40
CA PRO A 32 -9.53 -3.02 19.88
C PRO A 32 -9.95 -2.47 18.50
N VAL A 33 -9.57 -1.21 18.26
CA VAL A 33 -9.76 -0.50 17.00
C VAL A 33 -8.49 0.28 16.66
N ALA A 34 -8.23 0.50 15.36
CA ALA A 34 -7.23 1.45 14.91
C ALA A 34 -7.91 2.79 14.61
N VAL A 35 -7.39 3.88 15.17
CA VAL A 35 -7.96 5.21 15.01
C VAL A 35 -6.95 6.12 14.31
N LYS A 36 -7.22 6.49 13.06
CA LYS A 36 -6.42 7.45 12.28
C LYS A 36 -6.95 8.86 12.53
N GLU A 37 -6.18 9.67 13.21
CA GLU A 37 -6.48 11.07 13.53
C GLU A 37 -5.75 12.00 12.58
N LEU A 38 -6.44 12.93 11.95
CA LEU A 38 -5.83 14.00 11.17
C LEU A 38 -5.03 14.92 12.11
N LYS A 39 -3.78 15.26 11.77
CA LYS A 39 -2.96 16.15 12.61
C LYS A 39 -3.53 17.57 12.66
N ALA A 40 -3.48 18.21 13.80
CA ALA A 40 -4.05 19.53 14.03
C ALA A 40 -3.53 20.63 13.08
N ASN A 41 -2.26 20.58 12.68
CA ASN A 41 -1.68 21.48 11.69
C ASN A 41 -2.23 21.21 10.27
N MET A 42 -2.58 19.97 9.95
CA MET A 42 -3.17 19.56 8.68
C MET A 42 -4.68 19.82 8.65
N PHE A 43 -5.35 19.73 9.79
CA PHE A 43 -6.78 20.04 9.92
C PHE A 43 -7.13 21.48 9.50
N LYS A 44 -6.18 22.42 9.61
CA LYS A 44 -6.36 23.82 9.15
C LYS A 44 -6.44 23.95 7.63
N SER A 45 -6.01 22.95 6.87
CA SER A 45 -6.07 22.93 5.41
C SER A 45 -7.38 22.34 4.91
N ASP A 46 -8.23 23.14 4.26
CA ASP A 46 -9.47 22.67 3.64
C ASP A 46 -9.23 21.57 2.62
N PHE A 47 -8.14 21.67 1.88
CA PHE A 47 -7.75 20.64 0.91
C PHE A 47 -7.50 19.29 1.60
N VAL A 48 -6.73 19.28 2.69
CA VAL A 48 -6.41 18.05 3.43
C VAL A 48 -7.66 17.46 4.09
N ARG A 49 -8.53 18.32 4.69
CA ARG A 49 -9.81 17.85 5.26
C ARG A 49 -10.71 17.19 4.21
N LYS A 50 -10.87 17.83 3.05
CA LYS A 50 -11.67 17.26 1.95
C LYS A 50 -11.13 15.92 1.50
N LYS A 51 -9.81 15.81 1.33
CA LYS A 51 -9.15 14.54 0.99
C LYS A 51 -9.41 13.45 2.03
N PHE A 52 -9.34 13.78 3.31
CA PHE A 52 -9.59 12.83 4.40
C PHE A 52 -11.07 12.35 4.41
N ILE A 53 -12.01 13.24 4.10
CA ILE A 53 -13.43 12.89 3.95
C ILE A 53 -13.67 12.04 2.70
N GLU A 54 -13.01 12.36 1.58
CA GLU A 54 -13.06 11.57 0.35
C GLU A 54 -12.54 10.13 0.60
N GLU A 55 -11.42 10.00 1.31
CA GLU A 55 -10.88 8.71 1.76
C GLU A 55 -11.93 7.93 2.57
N ALA A 56 -12.53 8.56 3.59
CA ALA A 56 -13.55 7.93 4.42
C ALA A 56 -14.73 7.41 3.58
N ASN A 57 -15.24 8.23 2.66
CA ASN A 57 -16.37 7.88 1.82
C ASN A 57 -16.07 6.70 0.89
N GLN A 58 -14.86 6.61 0.36
CA GLN A 58 -14.44 5.47 -0.48
C GLN A 58 -14.32 4.19 0.35
N TYR A 59 -13.74 4.29 1.56
CA TYR A 59 -13.58 3.17 2.47
C TYR A 59 -14.90 2.53 2.92
N LEU A 60 -15.96 3.33 3.10
CA LEU A 60 -17.27 2.85 3.55
C LEU A 60 -17.87 1.75 2.66
N TYR A 61 -17.49 1.73 1.38
CA TYR A 61 -18.00 0.77 0.40
C TYR A 61 -17.08 -0.44 0.19
N LEU A 62 -15.90 -0.47 0.84
CA LEU A 62 -14.97 -1.59 0.70
C LEU A 62 -15.28 -2.69 1.70
N ASP A 63 -15.58 -3.88 1.17
CA ASP A 63 -15.79 -5.10 1.97
C ASP A 63 -15.06 -6.27 1.31
N HIS A 64 -13.83 -6.52 1.74
CA HIS A 64 -12.97 -7.58 1.22
C HIS A 64 -12.09 -8.13 2.36
N PRO A 65 -11.87 -9.48 2.44
CA PRO A 65 -11.12 -10.08 3.54
C PRO A 65 -9.70 -9.54 3.69
N ASN A 66 -9.05 -9.16 2.59
CA ASN A 66 -7.68 -8.63 2.59
C ASN A 66 -7.61 -7.08 2.56
N ILE A 67 -8.69 -6.39 2.92
CA ILE A 67 -8.73 -4.94 3.12
C ILE A 67 -9.17 -4.66 4.55
N VAL A 68 -8.48 -3.75 5.24
CA VAL A 68 -8.88 -3.29 6.57
C VAL A 68 -10.26 -2.62 6.47
N LYS A 69 -11.20 -3.03 7.33
CA LYS A 69 -12.56 -2.50 7.31
C LYS A 69 -12.66 -1.17 8.04
N LEU A 70 -13.28 -0.16 7.41
CA LEU A 70 -13.70 1.05 8.11
C LEU A 70 -14.92 0.72 8.97
N LYS A 71 -14.85 1.00 10.28
CA LYS A 71 -15.93 0.78 11.24
C LYS A 71 -16.77 2.03 11.45
N ASP A 72 -16.13 3.20 11.51
CA ASP A 72 -16.80 4.47 11.72
C ASP A 72 -15.96 5.63 11.18
N PHE A 73 -16.62 6.76 10.92
CA PHE A 73 -16.00 8.02 10.56
C PHE A 73 -16.54 9.13 11.46
N ILE A 74 -15.71 9.64 12.36
CA ILE A 74 -16.08 10.61 13.37
C ILE A 74 -15.62 12.01 12.94
N ILE A 75 -16.56 12.93 12.83
CA ILE A 75 -16.32 14.36 12.58
C ILE A 75 -16.63 15.12 13.86
N THR A 76 -15.64 15.86 14.36
CA THR A 76 -15.83 16.82 15.45
C THR A 76 -15.51 18.23 14.98
N ASN A 77 -15.82 19.25 15.80
CA ASN A 77 -15.46 20.65 15.49
C ASN A 77 -13.96 20.85 15.38
N ASP A 78 -13.18 20.03 16.09
CA ASP A 78 -11.74 20.21 16.25
C ASP A 78 -10.91 19.24 15.40
N ASN A 79 -11.49 18.10 14.95
CA ASN A 79 -10.75 17.11 14.17
C ASN A 79 -11.64 16.05 13.48
N HIS A 80 -11.02 15.24 12.62
CA HIS A 80 -11.63 14.10 11.93
C HIS A 80 -10.87 12.81 12.22
N TYR A 81 -11.60 11.69 12.37
CA TYR A 81 -11.08 10.40 12.76
C TYR A 81 -11.67 9.28 11.89
N LEU A 82 -10.80 8.40 11.36
CA LEU A 82 -11.21 7.13 10.78
C LEU A 82 -11.05 6.05 11.85
N VAL A 83 -12.13 5.34 12.17
CA VAL A 83 -12.11 4.20 13.07
C VAL A 83 -12.14 2.93 12.23
N MET A 84 -11.08 2.15 12.33
CA MET A 84 -10.85 0.98 11.48
C MET A 84 -10.73 -0.29 12.32
N GLU A 85 -10.88 -1.42 11.67
CA GLU A 85 -10.46 -2.72 12.20
C GLU A 85 -9.01 -2.64 12.69
N TYR A 86 -8.76 -3.12 13.91
CA TYR A 86 -7.39 -3.30 14.38
C TYR A 86 -6.86 -4.64 13.90
N VAL A 87 -5.74 -4.61 13.23
CA VAL A 87 -5.02 -5.81 12.78
C VAL A 87 -3.86 -6.05 13.74
N GLU A 88 -3.97 -7.09 14.55
CA GLU A 88 -2.87 -7.51 15.41
C GLU A 88 -1.79 -8.19 14.58
N GLY A 89 -0.61 -7.59 14.53
CA GLY A 89 0.49 -8.07 13.69
C GLY A 89 1.52 -7.00 13.39
N LYS A 90 2.27 -7.20 12.31
CA LYS A 90 3.28 -6.26 11.80
C LYS A 90 3.00 -5.96 10.34
N ASN A 91 3.34 -4.76 9.87
CA ASN A 91 3.40 -4.55 8.44
C ASN A 91 4.60 -5.31 7.82
N LEU A 92 4.55 -5.58 6.51
CA LEU A 92 5.58 -6.38 5.84
C LEU A 92 6.96 -5.71 5.86
N TYR A 93 7.03 -4.38 5.93
CA TYR A 93 8.30 -3.67 6.09
C TYR A 93 8.93 -3.96 7.45
N GLU A 94 8.17 -3.80 8.53
CA GLU A 94 8.63 -4.15 9.89
C GLU A 94 8.96 -5.64 10.01
N TYR A 95 8.11 -6.50 9.45
CA TYR A 95 8.33 -7.94 9.48
C TYR A 95 9.65 -8.32 8.81
N MET A 96 9.89 -7.80 7.62
CA MET A 96 11.12 -8.01 6.87
C MET A 96 12.36 -7.44 7.62
N THR A 97 12.25 -6.22 8.16
CA THR A 97 13.43 -5.54 8.73
C THR A 97 13.78 -6.00 10.15
N THR A 98 12.79 -6.48 10.93
CA THR A 98 12.99 -6.82 12.35
C THR A 98 12.90 -8.31 12.68
N VAL A 99 12.35 -9.13 11.78
CA VAL A 99 12.07 -10.55 12.07
C VAL A 99 12.84 -11.50 11.14
N THR A 100 12.73 -11.31 9.82
CA THR A 100 13.17 -12.34 8.86
C THR A 100 14.32 -11.94 7.95
N GLY A 101 14.54 -10.66 7.66
CA GLY A 101 15.25 -10.22 6.46
C GLY A 101 14.41 -10.43 5.19
N PRO A 102 15.04 -10.56 4.01
CA PRO A 102 14.34 -10.88 2.76
C PRO A 102 13.48 -12.13 2.89
N LEU A 103 12.29 -12.11 2.31
CA LEU A 103 11.33 -13.19 2.45
C LEU A 103 11.54 -14.31 1.44
N PRO A 104 11.26 -15.58 1.81
CA PRO A 104 11.22 -16.69 0.87
C PRO A 104 10.20 -16.45 -0.25
N LEU A 105 10.50 -16.94 -1.45
CA LEU A 105 9.64 -16.79 -2.62
C LEU A 105 8.19 -17.22 -2.37
N GLN A 106 8.00 -18.37 -1.74
CA GLN A 106 6.66 -18.90 -1.46
C GLN A 106 5.84 -17.95 -0.57
N ASN A 107 6.46 -17.33 0.44
CA ASN A 107 5.78 -16.35 1.30
C ASN A 107 5.42 -15.09 0.51
N VAL A 108 6.34 -14.59 -0.33
CA VAL A 108 6.07 -13.44 -1.18
C VAL A 108 4.96 -13.73 -2.17
N ALA A 109 4.94 -14.92 -2.76
CA ALA A 109 3.88 -15.36 -3.68
C ALA A 109 2.51 -15.41 -2.99
N LEU A 110 2.44 -16.02 -1.79
CA LEU A 110 1.22 -16.06 -0.97
C LEU A 110 0.71 -14.65 -0.65
N PHE A 111 1.58 -13.77 -0.16
CA PHE A 111 1.20 -12.41 0.22
C PHE A 111 0.77 -11.58 -0.99
N LEU A 112 1.50 -11.67 -2.10
CA LEU A 112 1.12 -10.97 -3.32
C LEU A 112 -0.19 -11.49 -3.92
N ASN A 113 -0.46 -12.79 -3.84
CA ASN A 113 -1.72 -13.36 -4.29
C ASN A 113 -2.90 -12.70 -3.57
N GLU A 114 -2.82 -12.53 -2.24
CA GLU A 114 -3.86 -11.85 -1.46
C GLU A 114 -3.94 -10.35 -1.78
N VAL A 115 -2.80 -9.66 -1.90
CA VAL A 115 -2.73 -8.24 -2.29
C VAL A 115 -3.34 -8.00 -3.66
N LEU A 116 -2.98 -8.82 -4.66
CA LEU A 116 -3.48 -8.70 -6.02
C LEU A 116 -4.99 -9.00 -6.12
N GLY A 117 -5.49 -9.94 -5.30
CA GLY A 117 -6.92 -10.19 -5.16
C GLY A 117 -7.68 -8.97 -4.61
N ALA A 118 -7.13 -8.33 -3.56
CA ALA A 118 -7.69 -7.09 -3.01
C ALA A 118 -7.64 -5.94 -4.03
N LEU A 119 -6.53 -5.79 -4.77
CA LEU A 119 -6.41 -4.79 -5.83
C LEU A 119 -7.40 -5.03 -6.97
N SER A 120 -7.62 -6.29 -7.36
CA SER A 120 -8.64 -6.63 -8.36
C SER A 120 -10.02 -6.18 -7.93
N TYR A 121 -10.40 -6.45 -6.68
CA TYR A 121 -11.66 -5.98 -6.12
C TYR A 121 -11.79 -4.44 -6.18
N VAL A 122 -10.76 -3.71 -5.75
CA VAL A 122 -10.73 -2.23 -5.78
C VAL A 122 -10.81 -1.69 -7.21
N HIS A 123 -10.05 -2.27 -8.14
CA HIS A 123 -10.03 -1.87 -9.54
C HIS A 123 -11.38 -2.12 -10.24
N ASN A 124 -12.11 -3.16 -9.87
CA ASN A 124 -13.46 -3.42 -10.38
C ASN A 124 -14.46 -2.34 -9.92
N LEU A 125 -14.22 -1.73 -8.75
CA LEU A 125 -14.96 -0.56 -8.26
C LEU A 125 -14.50 0.76 -8.89
N LYS A 126 -13.55 0.72 -9.85
CA LYS A 126 -12.95 1.90 -10.50
C LYS A 126 -12.16 2.80 -9.55
N LEU A 127 -11.64 2.22 -8.48
CA LEU A 127 -10.73 2.86 -7.54
C LEU A 127 -9.29 2.43 -7.81
N ILE A 128 -8.32 3.24 -7.39
CA ILE A 128 -6.88 2.98 -7.47
C ILE A 128 -6.28 3.27 -6.10
N HIS A 129 -5.40 2.41 -5.62
CA HIS A 129 -4.81 2.55 -4.28
C HIS A 129 -3.73 3.64 -4.22
N LEU A 130 -2.82 3.69 -5.19
CA LEU A 130 -1.73 4.66 -5.39
C LEU A 130 -0.59 4.66 -4.35
N ASP A 131 -0.63 3.84 -3.31
CA ASP A 131 0.44 3.75 -2.29
C ASP A 131 0.68 2.30 -1.84
N ILE A 132 0.75 1.36 -2.79
CA ILE A 132 1.10 -0.04 -2.52
C ILE A 132 2.59 -0.12 -2.18
N LYS A 133 2.88 -0.60 -0.95
CA LYS A 133 4.23 -0.76 -0.39
C LYS A 133 4.19 -1.69 0.83
N PRO A 134 5.34 -2.27 1.25
CA PRO A 134 5.38 -3.20 2.38
C PRO A 134 4.81 -2.63 3.69
N SER A 135 4.98 -1.33 3.96
CA SER A 135 4.47 -0.70 5.17
C SER A 135 2.94 -0.48 5.18
N ASN A 136 2.27 -0.61 4.03
CA ASN A 136 0.81 -0.54 3.90
C ASN A 136 0.16 -1.94 3.76
N ILE A 137 0.92 -3.00 4.00
CA ILE A 137 0.46 -4.38 3.98
C ILE A 137 0.71 -4.99 5.35
N MET A 138 -0.35 -5.23 6.12
CA MET A 138 -0.26 -5.87 7.44
C MET A 138 -0.29 -7.39 7.29
N LEU A 139 0.64 -8.07 7.97
CA LEU A 139 0.61 -9.50 8.23
C LEU A 139 0.07 -9.69 9.65
N SER A 140 -1.13 -10.28 9.74
CA SER A 140 -1.76 -10.56 11.03
C SER A 140 -1.08 -11.73 11.76
N THR A 141 -1.34 -11.84 13.06
CA THR A 141 -0.92 -13.00 13.87
C THR A 141 -1.52 -14.33 13.42
N THR A 142 -2.59 -14.27 12.60
CA THR A 142 -3.22 -15.45 11.96
C THR A 142 -2.70 -15.72 10.53
N ASN A 143 -1.60 -15.09 10.14
CA ASN A 143 -0.97 -15.20 8.82
C ASN A 143 -1.84 -14.75 7.64
N SER A 144 -2.81 -13.88 7.85
CA SER A 144 -3.58 -13.25 6.78
C SER A 144 -3.05 -11.85 6.45
N ILE A 145 -3.11 -11.48 5.19
CA ILE A 145 -2.71 -10.15 4.72
C ILE A 145 -3.90 -9.20 4.73
N LYS A 146 -3.66 -7.97 5.17
CA LYS A 146 -4.62 -6.87 5.06
C LYS A 146 -3.96 -5.62 4.50
N LEU A 147 -4.52 -5.08 3.41
CA LEU A 147 -4.17 -3.75 2.91
C LEU A 147 -4.74 -2.69 3.85
N ILE A 148 -3.89 -1.74 4.19
CA ILE A 148 -4.25 -0.57 4.99
C ILE A 148 -3.98 0.70 4.17
N ASP A 149 -4.55 1.81 4.60
CA ASP A 149 -4.21 3.16 4.15
C ASP A 149 -4.53 3.48 2.67
N PHE A 150 -5.83 3.57 2.36
CA PHE A 150 -6.35 4.02 1.06
C PHE A 150 -6.39 5.57 0.92
N GLY A 151 -5.56 6.30 1.68
CA GLY A 151 -5.62 7.77 1.80
C GLY A 151 -5.40 8.57 0.52
N ILE A 152 -5.03 7.93 -0.56
CA ILE A 152 -4.85 8.55 -1.86
C ILE A 152 -5.62 7.86 -2.99
N SER A 153 -6.47 6.90 -2.65
CA SER A 153 -7.38 6.26 -3.63
C SER A 153 -8.24 7.30 -4.32
N GLN A 154 -8.39 7.18 -5.63
CA GLN A 154 -9.17 8.12 -6.44
C GLN A 154 -9.91 7.36 -7.54
N ASP A 155 -11.06 7.91 -7.97
CA ASP A 155 -11.78 7.41 -9.13
C ASP A 155 -10.96 7.63 -10.41
N HIS A 156 -10.89 6.64 -11.28
CA HIS A 156 -10.17 6.63 -12.56
C HIS A 156 -10.39 7.88 -13.45
N LYS A 157 -11.49 8.62 -13.25
CA LYS A 157 -11.89 9.72 -14.14
C LYS A 157 -11.24 11.07 -13.84
N SER A 158 -10.61 11.26 -12.68
CA SER A 158 -10.28 12.59 -12.16
C SER A 158 -8.79 12.89 -11.98
N ILE A 159 -7.85 12.00 -12.38
CA ILE A 159 -6.46 12.14 -11.97
C ILE A 159 -5.58 12.73 -13.07
N LYS A 160 -5.52 14.07 -13.10
CA LYS A 160 -4.28 14.80 -13.35
C LYS A 160 -3.87 15.44 -12.04
N SER A 161 -2.80 14.96 -11.44
CA SER A 161 -2.23 15.56 -10.24
C SER A 161 -1.00 16.38 -10.61
N ASP A 162 -1.04 17.69 -10.35
CA ASP A 162 0.13 18.56 -10.54
C ASP A 162 1.30 18.22 -9.58
N LYS A 163 1.08 17.32 -8.63
CA LYS A 163 2.10 16.86 -7.67
C LYS A 163 2.09 15.35 -7.56
N PRO A 164 3.26 14.69 -7.58
CA PRO A 164 3.36 13.26 -7.35
C PRO A 164 2.78 12.88 -5.98
N MET A 165 1.83 11.92 -5.97
CA MET A 165 1.21 11.38 -4.76
C MET A 165 1.71 9.97 -4.52
N GLY A 166 1.87 9.58 -3.25
CA GLY A 166 2.38 8.28 -2.81
C GLY A 166 3.82 8.33 -2.31
N SER A 167 4.34 7.17 -1.95
CA SER A 167 5.72 7.01 -1.47
C SER A 167 6.67 6.97 -2.66
N PRO A 168 7.64 7.90 -2.77
CA PRO A 168 8.40 8.12 -4.00
C PRO A 168 9.03 6.88 -4.62
N ILE A 169 9.56 5.97 -3.80
CA ILE A 169 10.25 4.74 -4.24
C ILE A 169 9.33 3.78 -5.02
N TYR A 170 8.03 3.77 -4.71
CA TYR A 170 7.05 2.85 -5.31
C TYR A 170 6.24 3.49 -6.44
N MET A 171 6.45 4.79 -6.70
CA MET A 171 5.72 5.50 -7.75
C MET A 171 6.00 4.93 -9.13
N SER A 172 4.95 4.81 -9.93
CA SER A 172 5.07 4.49 -11.35
C SER A 172 5.59 5.69 -12.15
N PRO A 173 6.17 5.47 -13.36
CA PRO A 173 6.59 6.55 -14.24
C PRO A 173 5.49 7.58 -14.51
N GLU A 174 4.26 7.13 -14.72
CA GLU A 174 3.11 8.01 -14.96
C GLU A 174 2.71 8.83 -13.73
N GLN A 175 2.92 8.33 -12.51
CA GLN A 175 2.74 9.12 -11.28
C GLN A 175 3.77 10.24 -11.17
N VAL A 176 5.04 9.92 -11.51
CA VAL A 176 6.14 10.89 -11.49
C VAL A 176 5.93 11.99 -12.54
N ASP A 177 5.40 11.63 -13.71
CA ASP A 177 5.15 12.56 -14.82
C ASP A 177 3.81 13.32 -14.70
N GLY A 178 2.97 13.01 -13.69
CA GLY A 178 1.64 13.60 -13.56
C GLY A 178 0.66 13.20 -14.69
N ASN A 179 0.92 12.07 -15.33
CA ASN A 179 0.08 11.55 -16.41
C ASN A 179 -1.19 10.87 -15.88
N HIS A 180 -2.07 10.46 -16.79
CA HIS A 180 -3.29 9.72 -16.44
C HIS A 180 -2.96 8.39 -15.75
N LEU A 181 -3.52 8.19 -14.55
CA LEU A 181 -3.35 7.00 -13.71
C LEU A 181 -4.50 6.01 -13.92
N ASP A 182 -4.19 4.72 -13.85
CA ASP A 182 -5.15 3.62 -13.91
C ASP A 182 -4.65 2.43 -13.05
N CYS A 183 -5.35 1.30 -13.09
CA CYS A 183 -4.99 0.10 -12.32
C CYS A 183 -3.55 -0.39 -12.55
N GLN A 184 -2.96 -0.08 -13.71
CA GLN A 184 -1.58 -0.46 -14.02
C GLN A 184 -0.54 0.31 -13.20
N THR A 185 -0.93 1.41 -12.56
CA THR A 185 -0.13 2.15 -11.58
C THR A 185 0.10 1.30 -10.32
N ASP A 186 -0.96 0.70 -9.75
CA ASP A 186 -0.85 -0.19 -8.59
C ASP A 186 -0.09 -1.48 -8.93
N ILE A 187 -0.25 -1.99 -10.14
CA ILE A 187 0.51 -3.15 -10.64
C ILE A 187 2.01 -2.88 -10.63
N TYR A 188 2.44 -1.69 -11.05
CA TYR A 188 3.84 -1.28 -10.96
C TYR A 188 4.33 -1.25 -9.51
N SER A 189 3.57 -0.61 -8.61
CA SER A 189 3.91 -0.51 -7.19
C SER A 189 3.96 -1.89 -6.51
N ALA A 190 3.07 -2.81 -6.88
CA ALA A 190 3.10 -4.20 -6.42
C ALA A 190 4.35 -4.94 -6.92
N GLY A 191 4.80 -4.67 -8.15
CA GLY A 191 6.06 -5.20 -8.68
C GLY A 191 7.29 -4.70 -7.91
N ILE A 192 7.34 -3.40 -7.57
CA ILE A 192 8.41 -2.84 -6.73
C ILE A 192 8.38 -3.44 -5.32
N THR A 193 7.19 -3.58 -4.74
CA THR A 193 6.97 -4.23 -3.44
C THR A 193 7.48 -5.67 -3.44
N MET A 194 7.15 -6.45 -4.49
CA MET A 194 7.64 -7.81 -4.68
C MET A 194 9.17 -7.88 -4.69
N TYR A 195 9.81 -7.00 -5.45
CA TYR A 195 11.28 -6.94 -5.52
C TYR A 195 11.88 -6.68 -4.14
N GLU A 196 11.36 -5.70 -3.40
CA GLU A 196 11.87 -5.36 -2.09
C GLU A 196 11.69 -6.49 -1.07
N LEU A 197 10.53 -7.15 -1.06
CA LEU A 197 10.29 -8.29 -0.17
C LEU A 197 11.23 -9.47 -0.44
N LEU A 198 11.57 -9.74 -1.71
CA LEU A 198 12.47 -10.83 -2.12
C LEU A 198 13.96 -10.51 -1.89
N THR A 199 14.35 -9.23 -2.01
CA THR A 199 15.78 -8.84 -1.97
C THR A 199 16.17 -8.11 -0.69
N GLY A 200 15.20 -7.66 0.10
CA GLY A 200 15.40 -6.82 1.28
C GLY A 200 15.73 -5.37 0.95
N SER A 201 15.58 -4.96 -0.30
CA SER A 201 16.05 -3.64 -0.73
C SER A 201 15.31 -3.10 -1.96
N SER A 202 15.23 -1.77 -2.07
CA SER A 202 14.61 -1.12 -3.23
C SER A 202 15.45 -1.30 -4.50
N PRO A 203 14.81 -1.45 -5.69
CA PRO A 203 15.54 -1.44 -6.97
C PRO A 203 16.19 -0.08 -7.30
N PHE A 204 15.93 0.96 -6.51
CA PHE A 204 16.41 2.33 -6.69
C PHE A 204 17.36 2.80 -5.59
N GLN A 205 18.05 1.90 -4.88
CA GLN A 205 18.95 2.22 -3.74
C GLN A 205 20.05 3.22 -4.06
N SER A 206 20.52 3.27 -5.31
CA SER A 206 21.60 4.17 -5.72
C SER A 206 21.17 5.61 -5.96
N SER A 207 19.89 5.93 -5.79
CA SER A 207 19.39 7.29 -5.97
C SER A 207 19.62 8.12 -4.71
N GLU A 208 20.48 9.12 -4.80
CA GLU A 208 20.87 9.96 -3.65
C GLU A 208 19.88 11.12 -3.42
N THR A 209 19.28 11.62 -4.49
CA THR A 209 18.31 12.71 -4.45
C THR A 209 16.94 12.27 -4.97
N ARG A 210 15.90 13.07 -4.68
CA ARG A 210 14.55 12.84 -5.22
C ARG A 210 14.53 12.95 -6.75
N ASP A 211 15.31 13.85 -7.31
CA ASP A 211 15.38 14.03 -8.77
C ASP A 211 16.08 12.84 -9.44
N ASP A 212 17.15 12.31 -8.82
CA ASP A 212 17.80 11.08 -9.27
C ASP A 212 16.86 9.88 -9.23
N LEU A 213 16.08 9.76 -8.13
CA LEU A 213 15.06 8.73 -8.00
C LEU A 213 13.99 8.85 -9.11
N PHE A 214 13.46 10.03 -9.34
CA PHE A 214 12.45 10.25 -10.38
C PHE A 214 12.99 9.99 -11.79
N LYS A 215 14.25 10.36 -12.04
CA LYS A 215 14.93 9.99 -13.28
C LYS A 215 15.09 8.47 -13.40
N ALA A 216 15.55 7.80 -12.34
CA ALA A 216 15.70 6.34 -12.33
C ALA A 216 14.39 5.61 -12.58
N ILE A 217 13.28 6.04 -11.93
CA ILE A 217 11.95 5.49 -12.14
C ILE A 217 11.54 5.57 -13.62
N LYS A 218 11.86 6.66 -14.31
CA LYS A 218 11.44 6.88 -15.70
C LYS A 218 12.29 6.14 -16.72
N VAL A 219 13.60 6.13 -16.55
CA VAL A 219 14.52 5.73 -17.64
C VAL A 219 15.42 4.54 -17.32
N ASN A 220 15.76 4.27 -16.04
CA ASN A 220 16.68 3.19 -15.74
C ASN A 220 16.06 1.82 -15.97
N LYS A 221 16.85 0.90 -16.51
CA LYS A 221 16.43 -0.52 -16.55
C LYS A 221 16.30 -1.05 -15.12
N MET A 222 15.28 -1.86 -14.89
CA MET A 222 15.13 -2.55 -13.62
C MET A 222 16.31 -3.51 -13.41
N PRO A 223 16.87 -3.56 -12.17
CA PRO A 223 17.94 -4.49 -11.86
C PRO A 223 17.47 -5.94 -12.00
N HIS A 224 18.41 -6.84 -12.13
CA HIS A 224 18.12 -8.27 -12.09
C HIS A 224 17.72 -8.64 -10.66
N LEU A 225 16.60 -9.32 -10.52
CA LEU A 225 16.14 -9.83 -9.23
C LEU A 225 17.01 -11.05 -8.89
N LYS A 226 17.83 -10.92 -7.84
CA LYS A 226 18.58 -12.01 -7.23
C LYS A 226 17.99 -12.22 -5.85
N ALA A 227 17.14 -13.21 -5.71
CA ALA A 227 16.63 -13.56 -4.40
C ALA A 227 17.71 -14.29 -3.60
N ASN A 228 17.81 -13.98 -2.31
CA ASN A 228 18.81 -14.56 -1.43
C ASN A 228 18.66 -16.09 -1.37
N ASN A 229 19.62 -16.81 -1.96
CA ASN A 229 20.02 -18.21 -1.73
C ASN A 229 18.98 -19.32 -1.83
N SER A 230 17.77 -19.13 -2.32
CA SER A 230 16.75 -20.19 -2.32
C SER A 230 16.00 -20.40 -3.64
N LEU A 231 16.31 -19.64 -4.68
CA LEU A 231 15.72 -19.85 -6.00
C LEU A 231 16.63 -20.77 -6.83
N ASP A 232 16.06 -21.82 -7.39
CA ASP A 232 16.69 -22.49 -8.52
C ASP A 232 16.66 -21.57 -9.76
N GLN A 233 17.43 -21.94 -10.76
CA GLN A 233 17.62 -21.11 -11.95
C GLN A 233 16.31 -20.86 -12.71
N GLU A 234 15.40 -21.82 -12.71
CA GLU A 234 14.10 -21.71 -13.42
C GLU A 234 13.21 -20.69 -12.74
N HIS A 235 13.04 -20.78 -11.43
CA HIS A 235 12.28 -19.79 -10.65
C HIS A 235 12.87 -18.40 -10.73
N GLU A 236 14.20 -18.25 -10.74
CA GLU A 236 14.85 -16.94 -10.89
C GLU A 236 14.55 -16.31 -12.26
N ILE A 237 14.61 -17.09 -13.34
CA ILE A 237 14.28 -16.60 -14.69
C ILE A 237 12.82 -16.14 -14.74
N GLU A 238 11.90 -16.95 -14.23
CA GLU A 238 10.48 -16.65 -14.30
C GLU A 238 10.10 -15.46 -13.42
N MET A 239 10.64 -15.35 -12.20
CA MET A 239 10.43 -14.18 -11.35
C MET A 239 10.96 -12.89 -11.97
N ASN A 240 12.10 -12.95 -12.66
CA ASN A 240 12.61 -11.82 -13.41
C ASN A 240 11.71 -11.41 -14.59
N ARG A 241 11.11 -12.38 -15.28
CA ARG A 241 10.12 -12.13 -16.34
C ARG A 241 8.90 -11.39 -15.75
N ILE A 242 8.36 -11.90 -14.65
CA ILE A 242 7.21 -11.34 -13.96
C ILE A 242 7.51 -9.93 -13.45
N PHE A 243 8.64 -9.75 -12.77
CA PHE A 243 9.08 -8.46 -12.25
C PHE A 243 9.20 -7.40 -13.35
N ARG A 244 9.89 -7.74 -14.44
CA ARG A 244 10.08 -6.82 -15.58
C ARG A 244 8.75 -6.47 -16.25
N LYS A 245 7.82 -7.41 -16.36
CA LYS A 245 6.49 -7.17 -16.92
C LYS A 245 5.68 -6.26 -16.00
N ALA A 246 5.62 -6.52 -14.70
CA ALA A 246 4.89 -5.68 -13.75
C ALA A 246 5.44 -4.24 -13.70
N THR A 247 6.77 -4.09 -13.78
CA THR A 247 7.47 -2.80 -13.64
C THR A 247 7.90 -2.17 -14.97
N HIS A 248 7.31 -2.59 -16.08
CA HIS A 248 7.66 -2.03 -17.39
C HIS A 248 7.36 -0.53 -17.44
N LYS A 249 8.26 0.28 -18.04
CA LYS A 249 8.12 1.75 -18.06
C LYS A 249 6.91 2.18 -18.88
N ASN A 250 6.71 1.56 -20.06
CA ASN A 250 5.48 1.72 -20.81
C ASN A 250 4.38 0.87 -20.17
N LYS A 251 3.34 1.50 -19.63
CA LYS A 251 2.24 0.80 -18.96
C LYS A 251 1.49 -0.18 -19.89
N ASN A 252 1.51 0.05 -21.21
CA ASN A 252 0.87 -0.84 -22.18
C ASN A 252 1.54 -2.22 -22.26
N GLU A 253 2.80 -2.33 -21.85
CA GLU A 253 3.57 -3.59 -21.78
C GLU A 253 3.46 -4.29 -20.42
N ARG A 254 2.78 -3.66 -19.43
CA ARG A 254 2.51 -4.28 -18.13
C ARG A 254 1.35 -5.27 -18.21
N TYR A 255 1.10 -5.98 -17.12
CA TYR A 255 -0.15 -6.70 -16.93
C TYR A 255 -1.34 -5.76 -17.11
N LYS A 256 -2.40 -6.25 -17.74
CA LYS A 256 -3.60 -5.45 -18.02
C LYS A 256 -4.54 -5.36 -16.81
N SER A 257 -4.42 -6.30 -15.89
CA SER A 257 -5.19 -6.33 -14.64
C SER A 257 -4.39 -7.01 -13.52
N SER A 258 -4.84 -6.81 -12.29
CA SER A 258 -4.26 -7.48 -11.13
C SER A 258 -4.44 -8.98 -11.18
N GLU A 259 -5.55 -9.49 -11.72
CA GLU A 259 -5.80 -10.91 -11.94
C GLU A 259 -4.77 -11.53 -12.89
N ALA A 260 -4.42 -10.82 -13.97
CA ALA A 260 -3.42 -11.31 -14.90
C ALA A 260 -2.02 -11.41 -14.26
N PHE A 261 -1.68 -10.53 -13.33
CA PHE A 261 -0.47 -10.62 -12.52
C PHE A 261 -0.57 -11.75 -11.50
N GLN A 262 -1.71 -11.89 -10.84
CA GLN A 262 -1.99 -12.92 -9.86
C GLN A 262 -1.83 -14.34 -10.45
N LEU A 263 -2.31 -14.57 -11.67
CA LEU A 263 -2.16 -15.85 -12.38
C LEU A 263 -0.69 -16.24 -12.60
N ASP A 264 0.19 -15.28 -12.85
CA ASP A 264 1.63 -15.56 -13.01
C ASP A 264 2.30 -15.80 -11.63
N ILE A 265 1.75 -15.31 -10.52
CA ILE A 265 2.30 -15.48 -9.17
C ILE A 265 1.86 -16.82 -8.53
N ILE A 266 0.64 -17.27 -8.80
CA ILE A 266 0.06 -18.44 -8.11
C ILE A 266 0.84 -19.75 -8.34
N GLN A 267 1.63 -19.82 -9.41
CA GLN A 267 2.46 -21.01 -9.69
C GLN A 267 3.58 -21.23 -8.66
N PHE A 268 3.88 -20.25 -7.78
CA PHE A 268 4.91 -20.36 -6.75
C PHE A 268 4.34 -20.62 -5.35
N ILE A 269 3.04 -20.83 -5.23
CA ILE A 269 2.34 -21.22 -3.98
C ILE A 269 2.24 -22.76 -3.87
#